data_aa9e990a0dbba574aa62ff40f08c4355
#
_entry.id   aa9e990a0dbba574aa62ff40f08c4355
#
_cell.length_a   1.000
_cell.length_b   1.000
_cell.length_c   1.000
_cell.angle_alpha   90.00
_cell.angle_beta   90.00
_cell.angle_gamma   90.00
#
_symmetry.space_group_name_H-M   'P 1'
#
loop_
_entity.id
_entity.type
_entity.pdbx_description
1 polymer ?
#
loop_
_entity_poly.entity_id
_entity_poly.type
_entity_poly.pdbx_seq_one_letter_code
_entity_poly.pdbx_strand_id
1 'polypeptide(L)'
;TSRNGLCDTIKMDFTNETEIKNVLNGLKPSVVIHCGAKGKPDECESNKEMALLNNASATKWLVQYAADINASFVYLSTDFVFDGTKAWLTETDKPNPVNYYGYTKYLGEQAVLAYANSCIIRTVLVYGKPLNGRENLVTLTQKKLIAGEIFHVVNDQKRTPTFVNDLLKAVEAAVLRKAKGIFHISGNEMFTPYEIACETAKFLKIDASLLHPVTKDTFREIAPRPLLSGFNCQKAFIELDFIPTSFHAALKKIF
;
A
#
# COMPACT_ATOMS: atom_id res chain seq x y z
N THR A 1 -2.39 -17.92 -2.13
CA THR A 1 -1.85 -18.22 -3.48
C THR A 1 -0.54 -17.48 -3.72
N SER A 2 0.31 -17.99 -4.56
CA SER A 2 1.52 -17.33 -5.06
C SER A 2 1.77 -17.69 -6.53
N ARG A 3 2.48 -16.80 -7.26
CA ARG A 3 2.83 -17.05 -8.67
C ARG A 3 3.72 -18.28 -8.85
N ASN A 4 4.59 -18.57 -7.88
CA ASN A 4 5.58 -19.65 -7.96
C ASN A 4 5.20 -20.90 -7.15
N GLY A 5 4.07 -20.91 -6.43
CA GLY A 5 3.64 -22.03 -5.60
C GLY A 5 4.57 -22.32 -4.41
N LEU A 6 5.20 -21.28 -3.83
CA LEU A 6 6.12 -21.43 -2.69
C LEU A 6 5.37 -21.56 -1.35
N CYS A 7 5.96 -22.26 -0.37
CA CYS A 7 5.50 -22.30 1.03
C CYS A 7 4.03 -22.69 1.18
N ASP A 8 3.65 -23.91 0.77
CA ASP A 8 2.27 -24.44 0.90
C ASP A 8 1.18 -23.58 0.27
N THR A 9 1.55 -22.72 -0.69
CA THR A 9 0.63 -21.89 -1.43
C THR A 9 0.20 -22.55 -2.74
N ILE A 10 -1.05 -22.34 -3.13
CA ILE A 10 -1.53 -22.73 -4.46
C ILE A 10 -0.91 -21.79 -5.50
N LYS A 11 -0.32 -22.36 -6.54
CA LYS A 11 0.20 -21.59 -7.68
C LYS A 11 -0.96 -20.95 -8.42
N MET A 12 -0.90 -19.62 -8.59
CA MET A 12 -1.87 -18.84 -9.37
C MET A 12 -1.22 -17.57 -9.87
N ASP A 13 -1.20 -17.35 -11.16
CA ASP A 13 -0.95 -16.03 -11.72
C ASP A 13 -2.27 -15.25 -11.77
N PHE A 14 -2.41 -14.27 -10.88
CA PHE A 14 -3.62 -13.44 -10.82
C PHE A 14 -3.81 -12.51 -12.03
N THR A 15 -2.87 -12.49 -12.98
CA THR A 15 -3.03 -11.83 -14.28
C THR A 15 -3.55 -12.77 -15.38
N ASN A 16 -3.83 -14.03 -15.02
CA ASN A 16 -4.45 -15.04 -15.88
C ASN A 16 -5.88 -15.31 -15.39
N GLU A 17 -6.87 -14.84 -16.16
CA GLU A 17 -8.28 -14.94 -15.80
C GLU A 17 -8.73 -16.41 -15.60
N THR A 18 -8.25 -17.33 -16.44
CA THR A 18 -8.59 -18.76 -16.35
C THR A 18 -8.06 -19.38 -15.06
N GLU A 19 -6.84 -19.03 -14.65
CA GLU A 19 -6.26 -19.51 -13.39
C GLU A 19 -7.05 -18.97 -12.19
N ILE A 20 -7.43 -17.68 -12.19
CA ILE A 20 -8.29 -17.09 -11.16
C ILE A 20 -9.58 -17.89 -11.02
N LYS A 21 -10.30 -18.09 -12.14
CA LYS A 21 -11.56 -18.81 -12.19
C LYS A 21 -11.42 -20.22 -11.62
N ASN A 22 -10.43 -20.97 -12.07
CA ASN A 22 -10.22 -22.36 -11.65
C ASN A 22 -9.90 -22.45 -10.15
N VAL A 23 -9.02 -21.59 -9.65
CA VAL A 23 -8.62 -21.60 -8.25
C VAL A 23 -9.78 -21.18 -7.32
N LEU A 24 -10.50 -20.10 -7.65
CA LEU A 24 -11.61 -19.64 -6.81
C LEU A 24 -12.78 -20.63 -6.82
N ASN A 25 -13.13 -21.21 -7.97
CA ASN A 25 -14.18 -22.22 -8.06
C ASN A 25 -13.81 -23.53 -7.36
N GLY A 26 -12.53 -23.92 -7.39
CA GLY A 26 -12.04 -25.12 -6.70
C GLY A 26 -11.98 -24.95 -5.18
N LEU A 27 -11.52 -23.81 -4.68
CA LEU A 27 -11.38 -23.53 -3.26
C LEU A 27 -12.67 -23.05 -2.58
N LYS A 28 -13.49 -22.30 -3.28
CA LYS A 28 -14.70 -21.61 -2.76
C LYS A 28 -14.43 -20.89 -1.44
N PRO A 29 -13.43 -20.00 -1.37
CA PRO A 29 -13.12 -19.31 -0.13
C PRO A 29 -14.28 -18.40 0.30
N SER A 30 -14.46 -18.21 1.61
CA SER A 30 -15.44 -17.26 2.16
C SER A 30 -14.96 -15.80 2.06
N VAL A 31 -13.64 -15.59 1.93
CA VAL A 31 -13.02 -14.25 1.84
C VAL A 31 -11.86 -14.30 0.84
N VAL A 32 -11.78 -13.28 -0.02
CA VAL A 32 -10.65 -13.02 -0.90
C VAL A 32 -9.99 -11.71 -0.47
N ILE A 33 -8.70 -11.76 -0.09
CA ILE A 33 -7.90 -10.57 0.21
C ILE A 33 -6.93 -10.35 -0.94
N HIS A 34 -7.13 -9.26 -1.69
CA HIS A 34 -6.32 -8.94 -2.88
C HIS A 34 -5.27 -7.87 -2.55
N CYS A 35 -4.02 -8.33 -2.39
CA CYS A 35 -2.84 -7.48 -2.15
C CYS A 35 -1.92 -7.37 -3.39
N GLY A 36 -2.21 -8.13 -4.46
CA GLY A 36 -1.39 -8.16 -5.67
C GLY A 36 -1.49 -6.86 -6.46
N ALA A 37 -0.35 -6.30 -6.85
CA ALA A 37 -0.29 -5.13 -7.72
C ALA A 37 1.11 -4.95 -8.31
N LYS A 38 1.21 -4.21 -9.42
CA LYS A 38 2.44 -3.52 -9.80
C LYS A 38 2.49 -2.19 -9.04
N GLY A 39 3.35 -2.15 -8.01
CA GLY A 39 3.38 -1.05 -7.02
C GLY A 39 4.54 -0.06 -7.21
N LYS A 40 5.24 -0.07 -8.35
CA LYS A 40 6.29 0.91 -8.68
C LYS A 40 5.75 1.89 -9.73
N PRO A 41 5.52 3.16 -9.37
CA PRO A 41 4.91 4.13 -10.28
C PRO A 41 5.67 4.31 -11.59
N ASP A 42 7.01 4.35 -11.58
CA ASP A 42 7.81 4.51 -12.80
C ASP A 42 7.71 3.30 -13.74
N GLU A 43 7.65 2.08 -13.19
CA GLU A 43 7.39 0.88 -14.01
C GLU A 43 5.99 0.92 -14.62
N CYS A 44 5.00 1.44 -13.89
CA CYS A 44 3.63 1.58 -14.39
C CYS A 44 3.52 2.66 -15.48
N GLU A 45 4.28 3.75 -15.36
CA GLU A 45 4.31 4.81 -16.36
C GLU A 45 5.00 4.33 -17.65
N SER A 46 6.09 3.56 -17.50
CA SER A 46 6.87 3.03 -18.62
C SER A 46 6.18 1.85 -19.33
N ASN A 47 5.33 1.10 -18.63
CA ASN A 47 4.59 -0.05 -19.20
C ASN A 47 3.12 -0.01 -18.77
N LYS A 48 2.34 0.78 -19.47
CA LYS A 48 0.92 1.03 -19.16
C LYS A 48 0.06 -0.21 -19.31
N GLU A 49 0.30 -1.04 -20.30
CA GLU A 49 -0.45 -2.29 -20.53
C GLU A 49 -0.27 -3.26 -19.35
N MET A 50 0.97 -3.47 -18.92
CA MET A 50 1.28 -4.31 -17.77
C MET A 50 0.66 -3.74 -16.48
N ALA A 51 0.69 -2.43 -16.28
CA ALA A 51 0.06 -1.79 -15.12
C ALA A 51 -1.47 -1.96 -15.14
N LEU A 52 -2.11 -1.72 -16.30
CA LEU A 52 -3.55 -1.90 -16.47
C LEU A 52 -3.97 -3.35 -16.22
N LEU A 53 -3.24 -4.32 -16.80
CA LEU A 53 -3.51 -5.74 -16.61
C LEU A 53 -3.44 -6.14 -15.13
N ASN A 54 -2.35 -5.76 -14.43
CA ASN A 54 -2.12 -6.19 -13.04
C ASN A 54 -3.03 -5.48 -12.03
N ASN A 55 -3.28 -4.17 -12.20
CA ASN A 55 -3.93 -3.37 -11.16
C ASN A 55 -5.43 -3.19 -11.39
N ALA A 56 -5.89 -3.22 -12.64
CA ALA A 56 -7.29 -3.01 -12.99
C ALA A 56 -7.98 -4.28 -13.50
N SER A 57 -7.51 -4.87 -14.62
CA SER A 57 -8.18 -6.02 -15.24
C SER A 57 -8.18 -7.23 -14.31
N ALA A 58 -7.04 -7.58 -13.73
CA ALA A 58 -6.92 -8.70 -12.79
C ALA A 58 -7.78 -8.48 -11.53
N THR A 59 -7.83 -7.25 -11.01
CA THR A 59 -8.71 -6.89 -9.88
C THR A 59 -10.18 -7.09 -10.25
N LYS A 60 -10.58 -6.67 -11.46
CA LYS A 60 -11.95 -6.86 -11.98
C LYS A 60 -12.31 -8.34 -12.06
N TRP A 61 -11.44 -9.19 -12.60
CA TRP A 61 -11.69 -10.64 -12.67
C TRP A 61 -11.79 -11.25 -11.27
N LEU A 62 -10.86 -10.91 -10.37
CA LEU A 62 -10.86 -11.44 -9.00
C LEU A 62 -12.14 -11.09 -8.25
N VAL A 63 -12.62 -9.84 -8.32
CA VAL A 63 -13.84 -9.45 -7.62
C VAL A 63 -15.08 -10.07 -8.28
N GLN A 64 -15.10 -10.23 -9.60
CA GLN A 64 -16.19 -10.90 -10.32
C GLN A 64 -16.33 -12.36 -9.88
N TYR A 65 -15.23 -13.14 -9.92
CA TYR A 65 -15.28 -14.55 -9.50
C TYR A 65 -15.48 -14.71 -7.98
N ALA A 66 -15.04 -13.75 -7.16
CA ALA A 66 -15.40 -13.72 -5.75
C ALA A 66 -16.92 -13.50 -5.55
N ALA A 67 -17.53 -12.64 -6.36
CA ALA A 67 -18.97 -12.41 -6.33
C ALA A 67 -19.77 -13.67 -6.77
N ASP A 68 -19.32 -14.38 -7.79
CA ASP A 68 -19.96 -15.60 -8.30
C ASP A 68 -20.04 -16.70 -7.21
N ILE A 69 -19.09 -16.75 -6.28
CA ILE A 69 -19.06 -17.70 -5.16
C ILE A 69 -19.53 -17.08 -3.82
N ASN A 70 -20.08 -15.85 -3.85
CA ASN A 70 -20.51 -15.09 -2.66
C ASN A 70 -19.41 -14.84 -1.60
N ALA A 71 -18.13 -14.80 -1.99
CA ALA A 71 -17.02 -14.49 -1.09
C ALA A 71 -16.96 -13.00 -0.78
N SER A 72 -16.66 -12.62 0.47
CA SER A 72 -16.30 -11.24 0.80
C SER A 72 -14.98 -10.86 0.13
N PHE A 73 -14.85 -9.61 -0.32
CA PHE A 73 -13.67 -9.14 -1.05
C PHE A 73 -13.00 -7.96 -0.36
N VAL A 74 -11.74 -8.10 0.02
CA VAL A 74 -10.94 -7.01 0.60
C VAL A 74 -9.82 -6.63 -0.37
N TYR A 75 -9.78 -5.36 -0.75
CA TYR A 75 -8.81 -4.82 -1.71
C TYR A 75 -7.87 -3.82 -1.08
N LEU A 76 -6.55 -4.04 -1.19
CA LEU A 76 -5.56 -3.07 -0.77
C LEU A 76 -5.32 -2.05 -1.88
N SER A 77 -5.62 -0.79 -1.59
CA SER A 77 -5.39 0.36 -2.46
C SER A 77 -4.35 1.31 -1.86
N THR A 78 -4.23 2.51 -2.38
CA THR A 78 -3.13 3.43 -2.15
C THR A 78 -3.60 4.87 -2.07
N ASP A 79 -2.81 5.71 -1.42
CA ASP A 79 -2.91 7.17 -1.43
C ASP A 79 -2.65 7.80 -2.81
N PHE A 80 -1.99 7.09 -3.73
CA PHE A 80 -1.72 7.54 -5.09
C PHE A 80 -2.98 7.71 -5.96
N VAL A 81 -4.14 7.32 -5.47
CA VAL A 81 -5.43 7.65 -6.12
C VAL A 81 -5.77 9.14 -5.99
N PHE A 82 -5.05 9.91 -5.18
CA PHE A 82 -5.23 11.34 -4.98
C PHE A 82 -4.12 12.17 -5.62
N ASP A 83 -4.39 13.46 -5.83
CA ASP A 83 -3.46 14.39 -6.51
C ASP A 83 -2.33 14.93 -5.64
N GLY A 84 -2.44 14.82 -4.32
CA GLY A 84 -1.43 15.30 -3.39
C GLY A 84 -1.49 16.80 -3.12
N THR A 85 -2.64 17.45 -3.34
CA THR A 85 -2.84 18.89 -3.07
C THR A 85 -3.23 19.17 -1.63
N LYS A 86 -3.75 18.16 -0.89
CA LYS A 86 -4.12 18.30 0.53
C LYS A 86 -3.80 17.05 1.33
N ALA A 87 -3.68 17.22 2.65
CA ALA A 87 -3.54 16.14 3.61
C ALA A 87 -4.85 15.88 4.36
N TRP A 88 -4.82 14.84 5.19
CA TRP A 88 -5.92 14.41 6.04
C TRP A 88 -7.19 14.10 5.25
N LEU A 89 -6.98 13.45 4.09
CA LEU A 89 -8.03 13.01 3.19
C LEU A 89 -8.97 12.02 3.89
N THR A 90 -10.26 12.19 3.63
CA THR A 90 -11.33 11.28 4.07
C THR A 90 -11.78 10.38 2.93
N GLU A 91 -12.53 9.35 3.24
CA GLU A 91 -13.05 8.40 2.25
C GLU A 91 -14.02 9.03 1.24
N THR A 92 -14.57 10.20 1.58
CA THR A 92 -15.48 10.98 0.70
C THR A 92 -14.75 11.92 -0.26
N ASP A 93 -13.43 12.14 -0.08
CA ASP A 93 -12.64 12.92 -0.99
C ASP A 93 -12.53 12.23 -2.36
N LYS A 94 -12.69 13.01 -3.42
CA LYS A 94 -12.70 12.47 -4.80
C LYS A 94 -11.28 12.10 -5.24
N PRO A 95 -11.06 10.86 -5.72
CA PRO A 95 -9.81 10.48 -6.34
C PRO A 95 -9.50 11.34 -7.59
N ASN A 96 -8.22 11.73 -7.72
CA ASN A 96 -7.68 12.46 -8.86
C ASN A 96 -6.20 12.07 -9.05
N PRO A 97 -5.90 10.86 -9.55
CA PRO A 97 -4.54 10.35 -9.63
C PRO A 97 -3.69 11.12 -10.61
N VAL A 98 -2.45 11.46 -10.22
CA VAL A 98 -1.48 12.22 -11.04
C VAL A 98 -0.52 11.34 -11.85
N ASN A 99 -0.55 10.02 -11.65
CA ASN A 99 0.28 9.06 -12.38
C ASN A 99 -0.49 7.80 -12.74
N TYR A 100 0.09 7.00 -13.63
CA TYR A 100 -0.59 5.83 -14.17
C TYR A 100 -0.78 4.71 -13.13
N TYR A 101 0.14 4.58 -12.15
CA TYR A 101 -0.04 3.66 -11.02
C TYR A 101 -1.32 3.98 -10.25
N GLY A 102 -1.46 5.22 -9.79
CA GLY A 102 -2.66 5.68 -9.07
C GLY A 102 -3.93 5.52 -9.90
N TYR A 103 -3.86 5.86 -11.20
CA TYR A 103 -4.99 5.69 -12.12
C TYR A 103 -5.44 4.23 -12.24
N THR A 104 -4.51 3.28 -12.44
CA THR A 104 -4.86 1.87 -12.55
C THR A 104 -5.37 1.28 -11.24
N LYS A 105 -4.86 1.73 -10.08
CA LYS A 105 -5.39 1.37 -8.76
C LYS A 105 -6.81 1.90 -8.57
N TYR A 106 -7.08 3.13 -8.99
CA TYR A 106 -8.42 3.71 -8.96
C TYR A 106 -9.41 2.95 -9.86
N LEU A 107 -9.01 2.53 -11.05
CA LEU A 107 -9.86 1.65 -11.89
C LEU A 107 -10.19 0.33 -11.19
N GLY A 108 -9.22 -0.26 -10.47
CA GLY A 108 -9.45 -1.42 -9.61
C GLY A 108 -10.48 -1.14 -8.51
N GLU A 109 -10.39 0.02 -7.83
CA GLU A 109 -11.39 0.43 -6.83
C GLU A 109 -12.79 0.51 -7.42
N GLN A 110 -12.95 1.07 -8.63
CA GLN A 110 -14.26 1.16 -9.29
C GLN A 110 -14.86 -0.22 -9.55
N ALA A 111 -14.05 -1.19 -9.96
CA ALA A 111 -14.51 -2.57 -10.15
C ALA A 111 -14.92 -3.21 -8.81
N VAL A 112 -14.19 -2.96 -7.74
CA VAL A 112 -14.47 -3.50 -6.39
C VAL A 112 -15.73 -2.89 -5.80
N LEU A 113 -15.95 -1.57 -5.94
CA LEU A 113 -17.14 -0.88 -5.44
C LEU A 113 -18.45 -1.32 -6.10
N ALA A 114 -18.37 -1.91 -7.29
CA ALA A 114 -19.54 -2.50 -7.94
C ALA A 114 -20.05 -3.78 -7.23
N TYR A 115 -19.25 -4.37 -6.33
CA TYR A 115 -19.64 -5.54 -5.55
C TYR A 115 -19.98 -5.15 -4.11
N ALA A 116 -21.25 -5.32 -3.73
CA ALA A 116 -21.76 -4.86 -2.42
C ALA A 116 -21.10 -5.54 -1.21
N ASN A 117 -20.51 -6.75 -1.37
CA ASN A 117 -19.81 -7.47 -0.30
C ASN A 117 -18.30 -7.25 -0.38
N SER A 118 -17.88 -6.01 -0.59
CA SER A 118 -16.48 -5.63 -0.74
C SER A 118 -16.05 -4.52 0.21
N CYS A 119 -14.76 -4.52 0.52
CA CYS A 119 -14.08 -3.50 1.31
C CYS A 119 -12.80 -3.08 0.62
N ILE A 120 -12.55 -1.76 0.54
CA ILE A 120 -11.31 -1.18 0.05
C ILE A 120 -10.54 -0.59 1.22
N ILE A 121 -9.29 -0.97 1.37
CA ILE A 121 -8.37 -0.38 2.34
C ILE A 121 -7.32 0.43 1.58
N ARG A 122 -7.40 1.75 1.64
CA ARG A 122 -6.37 2.65 1.14
C ARG A 122 -5.30 2.85 2.21
N THR A 123 -4.04 2.74 1.83
CA THR A 123 -2.90 2.90 2.75
C THR A 123 -1.82 3.80 2.16
N VAL A 124 -0.91 4.29 3.02
CA VAL A 124 0.17 5.24 2.68
C VAL A 124 1.50 4.65 3.09
N LEU A 125 2.48 4.63 2.19
CA LEU A 125 3.90 4.33 2.48
C LEU A 125 4.08 3.27 3.59
N VAL A 126 3.78 2.02 3.27
CA VAL A 126 3.86 0.91 4.23
C VAL A 126 5.30 0.60 4.60
N TYR A 127 5.57 0.48 5.91
CA TYR A 127 6.88 0.12 6.44
C TYR A 127 6.76 -0.95 7.53
N GLY A 128 7.86 -1.66 7.78
CA GLY A 128 7.92 -2.72 8.79
C GLY A 128 9.14 -3.61 8.58
N LYS A 129 9.21 -4.73 9.31
CA LYS A 129 10.26 -5.73 9.12
C LYS A 129 9.95 -6.56 7.88
N PRO A 130 10.78 -6.54 6.82
CA PRO A 130 10.56 -7.39 5.67
C PRO A 130 10.84 -8.85 6.04
N LEU A 131 9.92 -9.74 5.69
CA LEU A 131 10.12 -11.18 5.88
C LEU A 131 10.94 -11.78 4.74
N ASN A 132 10.56 -11.43 3.51
CA ASN A 132 11.27 -11.79 2.29
C ASN A 132 11.06 -10.66 1.28
N GLY A 133 12.09 -10.24 0.58
CA GLY A 133 11.95 -9.36 -0.56
C GLY A 133 12.38 -7.92 -0.33
N ARG A 134 11.56 -6.96 -0.77
CA ARG A 134 11.94 -5.57 -0.93
C ARG A 134 12.04 -4.82 0.39
N GLU A 135 13.16 -4.14 0.61
CA GLU A 135 13.35 -3.20 1.70
C GLU A 135 12.39 -2.01 1.58
N ASN A 136 11.98 -1.47 2.71
CA ASN A 136 11.26 -0.21 2.82
C ASN A 136 12.22 0.90 3.29
N LEU A 137 11.74 2.13 3.33
CA LEU A 137 12.58 3.29 3.66
C LEU A 137 13.31 3.14 5.01
N VAL A 138 12.65 2.60 6.03
CA VAL A 138 13.23 2.43 7.38
C VAL A 138 14.40 1.44 7.36
N THR A 139 14.21 0.27 6.78
CA THR A 139 15.26 -0.76 6.70
C THR A 139 16.35 -0.41 5.72
N LEU A 140 16.02 0.29 4.63
CA LEU A 140 17.00 0.81 3.68
C LEU A 140 17.90 1.89 4.32
N THR A 141 17.32 2.77 5.15
CA THR A 141 18.08 3.78 5.91
C THR A 141 19.11 3.09 6.82
N GLN A 142 18.67 2.11 7.61
CA GLN A 142 19.59 1.34 8.47
C GLN A 142 20.74 0.73 7.65
N LYS A 143 20.41 0.03 6.57
CA LYS A 143 21.39 -0.64 5.73
C LYS A 143 22.42 0.32 5.14
N LYS A 144 21.97 1.46 4.59
CA LYS A 144 22.82 2.46 3.98
C LYS A 144 23.78 3.08 5.01
N LEU A 145 23.27 3.48 6.16
CA LEU A 145 24.07 4.10 7.20
C LEU A 145 25.10 3.13 7.82
N ILE A 146 24.71 1.87 8.06
CA ILE A 146 25.65 0.85 8.55
C ILE A 146 26.76 0.56 7.52
N ALA A 147 26.44 0.60 6.24
CA ALA A 147 27.42 0.44 5.16
C ALA A 147 28.32 1.67 4.94
N GLY A 148 28.11 2.79 5.64
CA GLY A 148 28.84 4.03 5.44
C GLY A 148 28.52 4.70 4.10
N GLU A 149 27.36 4.43 3.52
CA GLU A 149 26.96 4.96 2.21
C GLU A 149 26.13 6.24 2.34
N ILE A 150 26.44 7.24 1.50
CA ILE A 150 25.61 8.44 1.37
C ILE A 150 24.23 8.03 0.92
N PHE A 151 23.20 8.53 1.59
CA PHE A 151 21.81 8.29 1.25
C PHE A 151 21.06 9.59 0.98
N HIS A 152 20.77 9.83 -0.31
CA HIS A 152 19.95 10.96 -0.74
C HIS A 152 18.47 10.61 -0.53
N VAL A 153 17.76 11.44 0.25
CA VAL A 153 16.37 11.18 0.63
C VAL A 153 15.51 12.40 0.36
N VAL A 154 14.36 12.18 -0.29
CA VAL A 154 13.41 13.23 -0.67
C VAL A 154 12.85 13.93 0.57
N ASN A 155 12.81 15.29 0.53
CA ASN A 155 12.37 16.15 1.63
C ASN A 155 11.23 17.12 1.24
N ASP A 156 10.74 17.06 0.01
CA ASP A 156 9.67 17.92 -0.51
C ASP A 156 8.33 17.21 -0.71
N GLN A 157 8.20 16.00 -0.16
CA GLN A 157 6.95 15.24 -0.14
C GLN A 157 6.60 14.87 1.30
N LYS A 158 5.32 14.94 1.68
CA LYS A 158 4.87 14.57 3.03
C LYS A 158 3.89 13.40 3.00
N ARG A 159 4.04 12.47 3.94
CA ARG A 159 3.28 11.22 4.04
C ARG A 159 2.93 10.92 5.50
N THR A 160 1.81 10.19 5.70
CA THR A 160 1.51 9.51 6.97
C THR A 160 1.87 8.02 6.84
N PRO A 161 3.11 7.60 7.18
CA PRO A 161 3.55 6.21 6.93
C PRO A 161 2.74 5.21 7.75
N THR A 162 2.45 4.06 7.15
CA THR A 162 1.63 2.99 7.74
C THR A 162 2.52 1.86 8.26
N PHE A 163 2.44 1.56 9.55
CA PHE A 163 3.10 0.38 10.08
C PHE A 163 2.39 -0.90 9.61
N VAL A 164 3.15 -1.85 9.06
CA VAL A 164 2.58 -3.06 8.43
C VAL A 164 1.72 -3.88 9.38
N ASN A 165 2.09 -3.97 10.68
CA ASN A 165 1.29 -4.74 11.64
C ASN A 165 -0.04 -4.07 11.94
N ASP A 166 -0.13 -2.75 11.87
CA ASP A 166 -1.40 -2.03 12.02
C ASP A 166 -2.29 -2.23 10.79
N LEU A 167 -1.69 -2.24 9.59
CA LEU A 167 -2.40 -2.59 8.36
C LEU A 167 -2.96 -4.02 8.41
N LEU A 168 -2.18 -4.98 8.92
CA LEU A 168 -2.63 -6.38 9.08
C LEU A 168 -3.83 -6.46 10.03
N LYS A 169 -3.77 -5.78 11.18
CA LYS A 169 -4.90 -5.74 12.14
C LYS A 169 -6.15 -5.09 11.53
N ALA A 170 -5.98 -4.02 10.75
CA ALA A 170 -7.10 -3.38 10.06
C ALA A 170 -7.74 -4.30 9.01
N VAL A 171 -6.93 -5.05 8.24
CA VAL A 171 -7.43 -6.07 7.30
C VAL A 171 -8.18 -7.18 8.04
N GLU A 172 -7.62 -7.69 9.12
CA GLU A 172 -8.27 -8.71 9.98
C GLU A 172 -9.60 -8.20 10.53
N ALA A 173 -9.63 -6.99 11.10
CA ALA A 173 -10.85 -6.37 11.61
C ALA A 173 -11.91 -6.18 10.51
N ALA A 174 -11.48 -5.74 9.32
CA ALA A 174 -12.38 -5.59 8.17
C ALA A 174 -13.01 -6.93 7.75
N VAL A 175 -12.25 -8.02 7.77
CA VAL A 175 -12.76 -9.38 7.49
C VAL A 175 -13.73 -9.84 8.56
N LEU A 176 -13.33 -9.77 9.84
CA LEU A 176 -14.13 -10.26 10.97
C LEU A 176 -15.46 -9.48 11.12
N ARG A 177 -15.45 -8.19 10.86
CA ARG A 177 -16.62 -7.31 10.94
C ARG A 177 -17.45 -7.26 9.66
N LYS A 178 -17.00 -7.96 8.60
CA LYS A 178 -17.63 -7.91 7.27
C LYS A 178 -17.78 -6.47 6.78
N ALA A 179 -16.72 -5.67 6.97
CA ALA A 179 -16.71 -4.25 6.64
C ALA A 179 -16.97 -4.02 5.14
N LYS A 180 -17.63 -2.92 4.81
CA LYS A 180 -18.01 -2.58 3.43
C LYS A 180 -17.60 -1.16 3.08
N GLY A 181 -17.35 -0.95 1.79
CA GLY A 181 -16.97 0.37 1.28
C GLY A 181 -15.48 0.67 1.49
N ILE A 182 -15.13 1.94 1.64
CA ILE A 182 -13.73 2.40 1.68
C ILE A 182 -13.33 2.72 3.12
N PHE A 183 -12.10 2.36 3.48
CA PHE A 183 -11.44 2.71 4.74
C PHE A 183 -10.04 3.26 4.47
N HIS A 184 -9.69 4.33 5.16
CA HIS A 184 -8.35 4.89 5.18
C HIS A 184 -7.57 4.34 6.37
N ILE A 185 -6.39 3.77 6.10
CA ILE A 185 -5.51 3.15 7.11
C ILE A 185 -4.11 3.71 6.95
N SER A 186 -3.68 4.55 7.89
CA SER A 186 -2.31 5.09 7.94
C SER A 186 -1.90 5.44 9.37
N GLY A 187 -0.64 5.80 9.56
CA GLY A 187 -0.20 6.48 10.77
C GLY A 187 -0.88 7.85 10.93
N ASN A 188 -0.80 8.41 12.11
CA ASN A 188 -1.32 9.73 12.48
C ASN A 188 -0.24 10.81 12.58
N GLU A 189 1.00 10.48 12.23
CA GLU A 189 2.14 11.39 12.20
C GLU A 189 2.58 11.61 10.76
N MET A 190 2.81 12.85 10.39
CA MET A 190 3.16 13.23 9.03
C MET A 190 4.65 13.55 8.93
N PHE A 191 5.34 12.87 8.01
CA PHE A 191 6.77 12.99 7.79
C PHE A 191 7.09 13.17 6.31
N THR A 192 8.20 13.84 6.02
CA THR A 192 8.90 13.65 4.74
C THR A 192 9.68 12.33 4.77
N PRO A 193 10.01 11.72 3.63
CA PRO A 193 10.94 10.58 3.58
C PRO A 193 12.27 10.86 4.29
N TYR A 194 12.79 12.09 4.19
CA TYR A 194 14.01 12.51 4.90
C TYR A 194 13.83 12.50 6.42
N GLU A 195 12.73 13.04 6.93
CA GLU A 195 12.41 13.02 8.36
C GLU A 195 12.27 11.57 8.89
N ILE A 196 11.65 10.66 8.10
CA ILE A 196 11.58 9.23 8.43
C ILE A 196 12.99 8.63 8.57
N ALA A 197 13.90 8.95 7.65
CA ALA A 197 15.28 8.49 7.70
C ALA A 197 16.03 9.05 8.91
N CYS A 198 15.86 10.35 9.23
CA CYS A 198 16.45 10.98 10.39
C CYS A 198 15.96 10.37 11.72
N GLU A 199 14.64 10.19 11.87
CA GLU A 199 14.07 9.56 13.08
C GLU A 199 14.52 8.09 13.21
N THR A 200 14.70 7.38 12.10
CA THR A 200 15.25 6.02 12.08
C THR A 200 16.72 6.00 12.55
N ALA A 201 17.56 6.89 12.02
CA ALA A 201 18.96 7.01 12.41
C ALA A 201 19.10 7.37 13.91
N LYS A 202 18.32 8.33 14.38
CA LYS A 202 18.24 8.74 15.78
C LYS A 202 17.83 7.59 16.70
N PHE A 203 16.81 6.83 16.33
CA PHE A 203 16.35 5.66 17.08
C PHE A 203 17.46 4.60 17.21
N LEU A 204 18.16 4.32 16.12
CA LEU A 204 19.26 3.35 16.07
C LEU A 204 20.56 3.86 16.65
N LYS A 205 20.64 5.14 17.02
CA LYS A 205 21.86 5.82 17.49
C LYS A 205 23.02 5.73 16.48
N ILE A 206 22.69 5.81 15.18
CA ILE A 206 23.64 5.84 14.08
C ILE A 206 23.81 7.30 13.63
N ASP A 207 25.04 7.67 13.23
CA ASP A 207 25.32 9.00 12.70
C ASP A 207 24.49 9.27 11.44
N ALA A 208 23.74 10.38 11.44
CA ALA A 208 22.90 10.82 10.36
C ALA A 208 23.62 11.71 9.33
N SER A 209 24.92 11.96 9.48
CA SER A 209 25.70 12.86 8.59
C SER A 209 25.70 12.42 7.14
N LEU A 210 25.46 11.13 6.88
CA LEU A 210 25.34 10.56 5.54
C LEU A 210 23.94 10.68 4.92
N LEU A 211 22.95 11.19 5.67
CA LEU A 211 21.62 11.48 5.14
C LEU A 211 21.60 12.86 4.48
N HIS A 212 21.40 12.90 3.18
CA HIS A 212 21.38 14.15 2.43
C HIS A 212 19.96 14.43 1.93
N PRO A 213 19.32 15.54 2.38
CA PRO A 213 18.00 15.93 1.87
C PRO A 213 18.11 16.37 0.42
N VAL A 214 17.19 15.90 -0.40
CA VAL A 214 17.07 16.27 -1.81
C VAL A 214 15.63 16.54 -2.16
N THR A 215 15.39 17.23 -3.27
CA THR A 215 14.05 17.40 -3.82
C THR A 215 13.72 16.28 -4.82
N LYS A 216 12.44 16.10 -5.15
CA LYS A 216 11.98 15.16 -6.18
C LYS A 216 12.73 15.32 -7.51
N ASP A 217 13.15 16.54 -7.84
CA ASP A 217 13.82 16.86 -9.12
C ASP A 217 15.25 16.29 -9.20
N THR A 218 15.83 15.88 -8.06
CA THR A 218 17.13 15.19 -8.00
C THR A 218 17.05 13.80 -8.61
N PHE A 219 15.94 13.12 -8.42
CA PHE A 219 15.66 11.83 -9.02
C PHE A 219 14.89 12.06 -10.32
N ARG A 220 15.39 11.57 -11.44
CA ARG A 220 14.67 11.62 -12.72
C ARG A 220 13.49 10.64 -12.70
N GLU A 221 12.54 10.87 -11.78
CA GLU A 221 11.31 10.07 -11.69
C GLU A 221 10.45 10.31 -12.94
N ILE A 222 10.03 9.23 -13.59
CA ILE A 222 9.21 9.29 -14.80
C ILE A 222 7.76 9.63 -14.43
N ALA A 223 7.26 9.02 -13.35
CA ALA A 223 5.90 9.22 -12.86
C ALA A 223 5.85 10.37 -11.84
N PRO A 224 4.95 11.35 -11.98
CA PRO A 224 4.71 12.36 -10.94
C PRO A 224 4.33 11.70 -9.60
N ARG A 225 4.78 12.28 -8.48
CA ARG A 225 4.39 11.83 -7.13
C ARG A 225 3.48 12.87 -6.48
N PRO A 226 2.40 12.45 -5.78
CA PRO A 226 1.65 13.35 -4.91
C PRO A 226 2.61 14.02 -3.90
N LEU A 227 2.55 15.34 -3.74
CA LEU A 227 3.45 16.04 -2.81
C LEU A 227 3.01 15.90 -1.37
N LEU A 228 1.71 15.86 -1.14
CA LEU A 228 1.10 15.81 0.18
C LEU A 228 0.09 14.66 0.22
N SER A 229 0.32 13.67 1.09
CA SER A 229 -0.53 12.50 1.18
C SER A 229 -0.61 12.02 2.62
N GLY A 230 -1.79 12.10 3.19
CA GLY A 230 -2.07 11.67 4.55
C GLY A 230 -3.57 11.49 4.76
N PHE A 231 -3.92 10.52 5.58
CA PHE A 231 -5.31 10.11 5.78
C PHE A 231 -5.86 10.52 7.13
N ASN A 232 -7.11 10.94 7.13
CA ASN A 232 -7.96 10.92 8.30
C ASN A 232 -8.52 9.49 8.45
N CYS A 233 -8.16 8.80 9.53
CA CYS A 233 -8.57 7.42 9.79
C CYS A 233 -9.77 7.32 10.76
N GLN A 234 -10.54 8.41 10.95
CA GLN A 234 -11.64 8.45 11.93
C GLN A 234 -12.70 7.38 11.68
N LYS A 235 -13.04 7.09 10.44
CA LYS A 235 -13.96 6.01 10.08
C LYS A 235 -13.42 4.65 10.51
N ALA A 236 -12.16 4.36 10.26
CA ALA A 236 -11.52 3.12 10.66
C ALA A 236 -11.42 3.00 12.19
N PHE A 237 -11.20 4.11 12.91
CA PHE A 237 -11.23 4.14 14.37
C PHE A 237 -12.61 3.71 14.90
N ILE A 238 -13.69 4.26 14.34
CA ILE A 238 -15.07 3.98 14.81
C ILE A 238 -15.52 2.57 14.42
N GLU A 239 -15.29 2.15 13.17
CA GLU A 239 -15.88 0.94 12.62
C GLU A 239 -14.99 -0.30 12.73
N LEU A 240 -13.65 -0.12 12.83
CA LEU A 240 -12.68 -1.21 12.89
C LEU A 240 -11.86 -1.24 14.19
N ASP A 241 -12.09 -0.32 15.15
CA ASP A 241 -11.25 -0.08 16.35
C ASP A 241 -9.78 0.15 15.98
N PHE A 242 -9.53 0.78 14.84
CA PHE A 242 -8.18 1.02 14.34
C PHE A 242 -7.50 2.13 15.12
N ILE A 243 -6.40 1.80 15.79
CA ILE A 243 -5.53 2.77 16.48
C ILE A 243 -4.12 2.62 15.91
N PRO A 244 -3.59 3.65 15.24
CA PRO A 244 -2.25 3.58 14.66
C PRO A 244 -1.18 3.58 15.76
N THR A 245 -0.17 2.73 15.60
CA THR A 245 1.04 2.74 16.41
C THR A 245 1.88 3.97 16.04
N SER A 246 2.36 4.75 17.02
CA SER A 246 3.27 5.87 16.74
C SER A 246 4.55 5.39 16.04
N PHE A 247 5.17 6.26 15.23
CA PHE A 247 6.35 5.90 14.46
C PHE A 247 7.47 5.36 15.33
N HIS A 248 7.75 6.03 16.46
CA HIS A 248 8.76 5.59 17.43
C HIS A 248 8.43 4.22 18.05
N ALA A 249 7.16 3.95 18.40
CA ALA A 249 6.76 2.66 18.95
C ALA A 249 6.83 1.54 17.89
N ALA A 250 6.60 1.85 16.61
CA ALA A 250 6.77 0.91 15.52
C ALA A 250 8.25 0.55 15.30
N LEU A 251 9.18 1.53 15.39
CA LEU A 251 10.62 1.25 15.30
C LEU A 251 11.08 0.23 16.35
N LYS A 252 10.58 0.31 17.61
CA LYS A 252 10.86 -0.69 18.66
C LYS A 252 10.41 -2.12 18.31
N LYS A 253 9.47 -2.27 17.41
CA LYS A 253 8.97 -3.58 16.97
C LYS A 253 9.68 -4.10 15.72
N ILE A 254 10.39 -3.22 15.00
CA ILE A 254 11.12 -3.55 13.79
C ILE A 254 12.56 -3.97 14.14
N PHE A 255 13.17 -3.25 15.05
CA PHE A 255 14.55 -3.40 15.51
C PHE A 255 14.62 -3.89 16.95
#